data_db97f71ea67e9ba8a0bc17c1ef751711
#
_entry.id   db97f71ea67e9ba8a0bc17c1ef751711
#
_cell.length_a   1.000
_cell.length_b   1.000
_cell.length_c   1.000
_cell.angle_alpha   90.00
_cell.angle_beta   90.00
_cell.angle_gamma   90.00
#
_symmetry.space_group_name_H-M   'P 1'
#
loop_
_entity.id
_entity.type
_entity.pdbx_description
1 polymer ?
#
loop_
_entity_poly.entity_id
_entity_poly.type
_entity_poly.pdbx_seq_one_letter_code
_entity_poly.pdbx_strand_id
1 'polypeptide(L)'
;MTSLIHTLTSGASVPSRRAFMGRTGTLSAVAVALLAGKDAMAQGMAGDTSKDVGILNVALGLEHEAINAYQLGAGSGLLQKPVLDVAVRFQADHKAHRDALIATIQKLGGTPVMEKKLDDYAKALKADTLRNQGDVLDLAARLELGAINAYLGVIPAFGNKDLAKVAGRLAADETMHYTLLQNAL
;
A
#
# COMPACT_ATOMS: atom_id res chain seq x y z
N MET A 1 -18.92 -60.06 -10.19
CA MET A 1 -18.23 -58.88 -10.75
C MET A 1 -18.72 -57.68 -9.97
N THR A 2 -17.97 -57.29 -8.93
CA THR A 2 -18.36 -56.21 -8.01
C THR A 2 -17.41 -55.03 -8.24
N SER A 3 -17.95 -53.95 -8.77
CA SER A 3 -17.19 -52.72 -9.06
C SER A 3 -17.08 -51.88 -7.78
N LEU A 4 -15.84 -51.66 -7.31
CA LEU A 4 -15.53 -50.75 -6.21
C LEU A 4 -15.31 -49.35 -6.78
N ILE A 5 -16.26 -48.44 -6.56
CA ILE A 5 -16.09 -47.01 -6.80
C ILE A 5 -15.46 -46.42 -5.54
N HIS A 6 -14.16 -46.05 -5.65
CA HIS A 6 -13.47 -45.26 -4.62
C HIS A 6 -13.82 -43.80 -4.83
N THR A 7 -14.63 -43.26 -3.94
CA THR A 7 -14.93 -41.84 -3.87
C THR A 7 -13.79 -41.17 -3.13
N LEU A 8 -12.87 -40.51 -3.85
CA LEU A 8 -11.86 -39.63 -3.27
C LEU A 8 -12.52 -38.30 -2.91
N THR A 9 -12.94 -38.14 -1.66
CA THR A 9 -13.26 -36.83 -1.10
C THR A 9 -11.95 -36.17 -0.67
N SER A 10 -11.31 -35.47 -1.60
CA SER A 10 -10.21 -34.56 -1.28
C SER A 10 -10.81 -33.30 -0.63
N GLY A 11 -10.85 -33.30 0.70
CA GLY A 11 -11.14 -32.09 1.47
C GLY A 11 -9.98 -31.12 1.37
N ALA A 12 -9.95 -30.29 0.32
CA ALA A 12 -9.09 -29.12 0.30
C ALA A 12 -9.58 -28.18 1.40
N SER A 13 -8.87 -28.11 2.52
CA SER A 13 -9.12 -27.10 3.56
C SER A 13 -8.82 -25.72 2.99
N VAL A 14 -9.87 -24.94 2.75
CA VAL A 14 -9.74 -23.52 2.40
C VAL A 14 -9.02 -22.84 3.57
N PRO A 15 -7.87 -22.21 3.37
CA PRO A 15 -7.17 -21.52 4.45
C PRO A 15 -8.08 -20.46 5.03
N SER A 16 -8.19 -20.41 6.35
CA SER A 16 -9.06 -19.45 7.03
C SER A 16 -8.62 -18.04 6.69
N ARG A 17 -9.57 -17.07 6.57
CA ARG A 17 -9.27 -15.65 6.33
C ARG A 17 -8.22 -15.08 7.30
N ARG A 18 -8.17 -15.59 8.55
CA ARG A 18 -7.13 -15.25 9.54
C ARG A 18 -5.72 -15.71 9.14
N ALA A 19 -5.57 -16.89 8.54
CA ALA A 19 -4.26 -17.40 8.11
C ALA A 19 -3.73 -16.64 6.89
N PHE A 20 -4.61 -16.14 6.03
CA PHE A 20 -4.24 -15.30 4.90
C PHE A 20 -3.77 -13.91 5.37
N MET A 21 -4.51 -13.25 6.27
CA MET A 21 -4.14 -11.93 6.82
C MET A 21 -2.83 -11.95 7.63
N GLY A 22 -2.50 -13.06 8.29
CA GLY A 22 -1.22 -13.22 9.02
C GLY A 22 0.02 -13.30 8.10
N ARG A 23 -0.14 -13.58 6.80
CA ARG A 23 0.96 -13.68 5.83
C ARG A 23 1.23 -12.39 5.05
N THR A 24 0.27 -11.47 4.98
CA THR A 24 0.43 -10.20 4.25
C THR A 24 1.44 -9.25 4.90
N GLY A 25 1.60 -9.32 6.23
CA GLY A 25 2.53 -8.46 6.96
C GLY A 25 4.03 -8.68 6.68
N THR A 26 4.40 -9.79 6.01
CA THR A 26 5.82 -10.08 5.71
C THR A 26 6.30 -9.44 4.40
N LEU A 27 5.40 -9.08 3.48
CA LEU A 27 5.76 -8.52 2.17
C LEU A 27 6.08 -7.03 2.25
N SER A 28 5.32 -6.26 3.01
CA SER A 28 5.63 -4.84 3.29
C SER A 28 7.02 -4.65 3.92
N ALA A 29 7.38 -5.50 4.88
CA ALA A 29 8.70 -5.45 5.50
C ALA A 29 9.83 -5.72 4.49
N VAL A 30 9.60 -6.57 3.48
CA VAL A 30 10.57 -6.85 2.41
C VAL A 30 10.69 -5.66 1.45
N ALA A 31 9.58 -5.01 1.08
CA ALA A 31 9.59 -3.82 0.24
C ALA A 31 10.38 -2.68 0.91
N VAL A 32 10.12 -2.42 2.20
CA VAL A 32 10.85 -1.42 3.00
C VAL A 32 12.35 -1.76 3.13
N ALA A 33 12.71 -3.04 3.37
CA ALA A 33 14.11 -3.46 3.48
C ALA A 33 14.90 -3.23 2.18
N LEU A 34 14.24 -3.30 1.02
CA LEU A 34 14.85 -3.06 -0.29
C LEU A 34 15.03 -1.58 -0.61
N LEU A 35 14.11 -0.72 -0.15
CA LEU A 35 14.32 0.74 -0.19
C LEU A 35 15.48 1.16 0.72
N ALA A 36 15.65 0.50 1.86
CA ALA A 36 16.74 0.75 2.80
C ALA A 36 18.09 0.12 2.39
N GLY A 37 18.11 -0.78 1.40
CA GLY A 37 19.30 -1.50 0.93
C GLY A 37 20.41 -0.56 0.43
N LYS A 38 21.63 -0.74 0.94
CA LYS A 38 22.77 0.16 0.68
C LYS A 38 23.29 0.08 -0.76
N ASP A 39 23.00 -0.98 -1.50
CA ASP A 39 23.64 -1.28 -2.78
C ASP A 39 22.84 -0.82 -4.01
N ALA A 40 21.55 -0.54 -3.85
CA ALA A 40 20.67 -0.14 -4.94
C ALA A 40 20.93 1.26 -5.53
N MET A 41 21.73 2.09 -4.84
CA MET A 41 21.83 3.53 -5.10
C MET A 41 23.17 3.96 -5.73
N ALA A 42 24.14 3.07 -5.89
CA ALA A 42 25.51 3.46 -6.25
C ALA A 42 25.75 3.69 -7.75
N GLN A 43 24.80 3.42 -8.65
CA GLN A 43 25.02 3.46 -10.11
C GLN A 43 24.04 4.34 -10.91
N GLY A 44 23.32 5.27 -10.30
CA GLY A 44 22.45 6.21 -11.02
C GLY A 44 23.26 7.40 -11.57
N MET A 45 23.18 7.67 -12.87
CA MET A 45 23.79 8.86 -13.47
C MET A 45 23.12 10.13 -12.95
N ALA A 46 23.91 11.19 -12.73
CA ALA A 46 23.48 12.45 -12.07
C ALA A 46 22.29 13.18 -12.76
N GLY A 47 22.04 12.91 -14.06
CA GLY A 47 20.93 13.52 -14.81
C GLY A 47 19.53 12.96 -14.48
N ASP A 48 19.45 11.72 -14.00
CA ASP A 48 18.18 11.06 -13.68
C ASP A 48 17.75 11.25 -12.21
N THR A 49 18.69 11.62 -11.34
CA THR A 49 18.43 11.72 -9.89
C THR A 49 17.36 12.75 -9.55
N SER A 50 17.37 13.92 -10.20
CA SER A 50 16.36 14.97 -9.95
C SER A 50 14.95 14.52 -10.38
N LYS A 51 14.85 13.81 -11.50
CA LYS A 51 13.62 13.24 -12.00
C LYS A 51 13.12 12.15 -11.06
N ASP A 52 14.00 11.24 -10.64
CA ASP A 52 13.65 10.16 -9.70
C ASP A 52 13.16 10.73 -8.36
N VAL A 53 13.82 11.78 -7.83
CA VAL A 53 13.37 12.52 -6.62
C VAL A 53 11.97 13.10 -6.83
N GLY A 54 11.69 13.67 -8.01
CA GLY A 54 10.35 14.17 -8.35
C GLY A 54 9.28 13.08 -8.28
N ILE A 55 9.56 11.92 -8.88
CA ILE A 55 8.66 10.75 -8.87
C ILE A 55 8.44 10.24 -7.44
N LEU A 56 9.51 10.10 -6.65
CA LEU A 56 9.44 9.65 -5.27
C LEU A 56 8.63 10.61 -4.39
N ASN A 57 8.70 11.92 -4.63
CA ASN A 57 7.89 12.90 -3.92
C ASN A 57 6.39 12.83 -4.27
N VAL A 58 6.05 12.50 -5.51
CA VAL A 58 4.66 12.20 -5.87
C VAL A 58 4.16 10.96 -5.11
N ALA A 59 4.95 9.89 -5.10
CA ALA A 59 4.64 8.67 -4.34
C ALA A 59 4.49 8.98 -2.83
N LEU A 60 5.41 9.76 -2.24
CA LEU A 60 5.33 10.18 -0.84
C LEU A 60 4.05 10.98 -0.54
N GLY A 61 3.59 11.80 -1.47
CA GLY A 61 2.31 12.50 -1.34
C GLY A 61 1.12 11.55 -1.27
N LEU A 62 1.14 10.45 -2.03
CA LEU A 62 0.11 9.41 -1.99
C LEU A 62 0.13 8.63 -0.68
N GLU A 63 1.32 8.31 -0.14
CA GLU A 63 1.44 7.66 1.16
C GLU A 63 0.89 8.55 2.29
N HIS A 64 1.18 9.85 2.26
CA HIS A 64 0.58 10.80 3.21
C HIS A 64 -0.95 10.81 3.13
N GLU A 65 -1.51 10.79 1.92
CA GLU A 65 -2.97 10.75 1.72
C GLU A 65 -3.56 9.44 2.26
N ALA A 66 -2.95 8.29 1.95
CA ALA A 66 -3.40 6.98 2.42
C ALA A 66 -3.35 6.88 3.96
N ILE A 67 -2.24 7.28 4.59
CA ILE A 67 -2.10 7.28 6.06
C ILE A 67 -3.24 8.08 6.71
N ASN A 68 -3.53 9.28 6.18
CA ASN A 68 -4.57 10.14 6.73
C ASN A 68 -5.98 9.64 6.40
N ALA A 69 -6.20 9.02 5.24
CA ALA A 69 -7.47 8.37 4.90
C ALA A 69 -7.78 7.22 5.88
N TYR A 70 -6.79 6.36 6.16
CA TYR A 70 -6.93 5.30 7.16
C TYR A 70 -7.11 5.85 8.57
N GLN A 71 -6.45 6.96 8.92
CA GLN A 71 -6.66 7.64 10.20
C GLN A 71 -8.10 8.15 10.34
N LEU A 72 -8.64 8.78 9.31
CA LEU A 72 -10.03 9.27 9.28
C LEU A 72 -11.02 8.11 9.34
N GLY A 73 -10.81 7.07 8.55
CA GLY A 73 -11.66 5.87 8.55
C GLY A 73 -11.68 5.17 9.91
N ALA A 74 -10.51 4.93 10.51
CA ALA A 74 -10.37 4.30 11.82
C ALA A 74 -10.98 5.15 12.94
N GLY A 75 -10.85 6.48 12.86
CA GLY A 75 -11.40 7.42 13.84
C GLY A 75 -12.89 7.73 13.65
N SER A 76 -13.52 7.30 12.58
CA SER A 76 -14.91 7.63 12.24
C SER A 76 -15.95 6.97 13.17
N GLY A 77 -15.60 5.88 13.85
CA GLY A 77 -16.54 5.04 14.59
C GLY A 77 -17.47 4.19 13.71
N LEU A 78 -17.29 4.20 12.39
CA LEU A 78 -18.14 3.48 11.42
C LEU A 78 -17.69 2.05 11.19
N LEU A 79 -16.45 1.69 11.55
CA LEU A 79 -15.87 0.38 11.27
C LEU A 79 -16.17 -0.61 12.39
N GLN A 80 -16.61 -1.81 12.02
CA GLN A 80 -16.64 -2.94 12.94
C GLN A 80 -15.20 -3.36 13.30
N LYS A 81 -15.03 -3.91 14.51
CA LYS A 81 -13.70 -4.23 15.04
C LYS A 81 -12.80 -5.04 14.10
N PRO A 82 -13.25 -6.11 13.42
CA PRO A 82 -12.37 -6.86 12.53
C PRO A 82 -11.87 -6.03 11.33
N VAL A 83 -12.70 -5.12 10.82
CA VAL A 83 -12.35 -4.22 9.71
C VAL A 83 -11.43 -3.10 10.20
N LEU A 84 -11.71 -2.56 11.40
CA LEU A 84 -10.83 -1.59 12.05
C LEU A 84 -9.41 -2.14 12.25
N ASP A 85 -9.28 -3.39 12.71
CA ASP A 85 -7.98 -4.02 12.92
C ASP A 85 -7.19 -4.14 11.59
N VAL A 86 -7.87 -4.41 10.47
CA VAL A 86 -7.28 -4.41 9.13
C VAL A 86 -6.87 -3.00 8.70
N ALA A 87 -7.74 -2.01 8.91
CA ALA A 87 -7.45 -0.61 8.55
C ALA A 87 -6.22 -0.08 9.30
N VAL A 88 -6.10 -0.37 10.60
CA VAL A 88 -4.91 -0.01 11.41
C VAL A 88 -3.66 -0.69 10.88
N ARG A 89 -3.77 -1.95 10.44
CA ARG A 89 -2.65 -2.68 9.83
C ARG A 89 -2.20 -2.03 8.54
N PHE A 90 -3.11 -1.73 7.62
CA PHE A 90 -2.78 -1.09 6.35
C PHE A 90 -2.18 0.30 6.56
N GLN A 91 -2.72 1.08 7.53
CA GLN A 91 -2.09 2.35 7.90
C GLN A 91 -0.63 2.17 8.35
N ALA A 92 -0.31 1.11 9.09
CA ALA A 92 1.05 0.84 9.51
C ALA A 92 1.97 0.50 8.33
N ASP A 93 1.46 -0.22 7.32
CA ASP A 93 2.20 -0.54 6.11
C ASP A 93 2.48 0.74 5.30
N HIS A 94 1.51 1.63 5.10
CA HIS A 94 1.72 2.94 4.46
C HIS A 94 2.71 3.83 5.23
N LYS A 95 2.70 3.81 6.57
CA LYS A 95 3.71 4.52 7.37
C LYS A 95 5.13 4.00 7.11
N ALA A 96 5.28 2.69 6.94
CA ALA A 96 6.57 2.10 6.59
C ALA A 96 7.01 2.48 5.17
N HIS A 97 6.09 2.50 4.20
CA HIS A 97 6.34 2.98 2.83
C HIS A 97 6.79 4.45 2.84
N ARG A 98 6.04 5.33 3.53
CA ARG A 98 6.39 6.74 3.72
C ARG A 98 7.80 6.92 4.25
N ASP A 99 8.15 6.23 5.33
CA ASP A 99 9.45 6.38 6.00
C ASP A 99 10.60 5.94 5.07
N ALA A 100 10.38 4.88 4.29
CA ALA A 100 11.34 4.41 3.30
C ALA A 100 11.50 5.40 2.12
N LEU A 101 10.40 5.99 1.64
CA LEU A 101 10.44 7.02 0.61
C LEU A 101 11.17 8.27 1.08
N ILE A 102 10.91 8.74 2.31
CA ILE A 102 11.62 9.88 2.92
C ILE A 102 13.13 9.62 2.96
N ALA A 103 13.53 8.47 3.50
CA ALA A 103 14.94 8.10 3.59
C ALA A 103 15.61 8.03 2.20
N THR A 104 14.88 7.52 1.20
CA THR A 104 15.37 7.41 -0.18
C THR A 104 15.54 8.78 -0.83
N ILE A 105 14.55 9.67 -0.71
CA ILE A 105 14.61 11.03 -1.23
C ILE A 105 15.80 11.80 -0.63
N GLN A 106 15.97 11.73 0.70
CA GLN A 106 17.08 12.37 1.40
C GLN A 106 18.43 11.81 0.94
N LYS A 107 18.55 10.50 0.77
CA LYS A 107 19.77 9.85 0.27
C LYS A 107 20.13 10.29 -1.15
N LEU A 108 19.14 10.58 -1.98
CA LEU A 108 19.33 11.14 -3.32
C LEU A 108 19.60 12.66 -3.31
N GLY A 109 19.71 13.30 -2.14
CA GLY A 109 19.93 14.74 -2.00
C GLY A 109 18.68 15.58 -2.24
N GLY A 110 17.50 14.95 -2.30
CA GLY A 110 16.22 15.64 -2.45
C GLY A 110 15.61 16.07 -1.11
N THR A 111 14.58 16.90 -1.18
CA THR A 111 13.78 17.33 -0.03
C THR A 111 12.42 16.61 -0.08
N PRO A 112 12.06 15.81 0.95
CA PRO A 112 10.76 15.18 1.02
C PRO A 112 9.61 16.18 1.10
N VAL A 113 8.53 15.92 0.37
CA VAL A 113 7.30 16.70 0.50
C VAL A 113 6.71 16.52 1.90
N MET A 114 6.23 17.63 2.47
CA MET A 114 5.66 17.63 3.82
C MET A 114 4.22 17.14 3.83
N GLU A 115 3.88 16.40 4.87
CA GLU A 115 2.51 16.02 5.18
C GLU A 115 1.65 17.25 5.49
N LYS A 116 0.41 17.28 4.98
CA LYS A 116 -0.57 18.32 5.28
C LYS A 116 -1.27 18.04 6.61
N LYS A 117 -2.11 18.96 7.06
CA LYS A 117 -2.94 18.74 8.24
C LYS A 117 -4.05 17.72 7.95
N LEU A 118 -4.47 16.96 8.95
CA LEU A 118 -5.54 15.98 8.85
C LEU A 118 -6.84 16.59 8.28
N ASP A 119 -7.17 17.82 8.67
CA ASP A 119 -8.35 18.53 8.18
C ASP A 119 -8.29 18.81 6.67
N ASP A 120 -7.11 19.01 6.09
CA ASP A 120 -6.95 19.23 4.66
C ASP A 120 -7.24 17.94 3.89
N TYR A 121 -6.80 16.79 4.41
CA TYR A 121 -7.14 15.48 3.87
C TYR A 121 -8.62 15.17 4.06
N ALA A 122 -9.20 15.46 5.24
CA ALA A 122 -10.62 15.24 5.50
C ALA A 122 -11.51 15.97 4.47
N LYS A 123 -11.17 17.23 4.16
CA LYS A 123 -11.86 18.02 3.13
C LYS A 123 -11.67 17.45 1.72
N ALA A 124 -10.42 17.13 1.35
CA ALA A 124 -10.09 16.61 0.02
C ALA A 124 -10.79 15.27 -0.25
N LEU A 125 -10.82 14.41 0.74
CA LEU A 125 -11.44 13.07 0.69
C LEU A 125 -12.94 13.09 0.96
N LYS A 126 -13.53 14.26 1.27
CA LYS A 126 -14.95 14.42 1.64
C LYS A 126 -15.35 13.48 2.79
N ALA A 127 -14.50 13.39 3.82
CA ALA A 127 -14.71 12.45 4.92
C ALA A 127 -16.03 12.70 5.68
N ASP A 128 -16.55 13.92 5.63
CA ASP A 128 -17.87 14.31 6.15
C ASP A 128 -19.05 13.66 5.43
N THR A 129 -18.84 13.05 4.28
CA THR A 129 -19.88 12.33 3.53
C THR A 129 -20.00 10.87 3.88
N LEU A 130 -19.04 10.29 4.62
CA LEU A 130 -19.04 8.89 5.04
C LEU A 130 -20.16 8.63 6.07
N ARG A 131 -20.99 7.62 5.86
CA ARG A 131 -22.16 7.31 6.70
C ARG A 131 -22.13 5.92 7.31
N ASN A 132 -21.40 4.99 6.72
CA ASN A 132 -21.37 3.58 7.11
C ASN A 132 -20.02 2.95 6.74
N GLN A 133 -19.81 1.71 7.17
CA GLN A 133 -18.59 0.96 6.87
C GLN A 133 -18.33 0.80 5.37
N GLY A 134 -19.39 0.57 4.57
CA GLY A 134 -19.24 0.44 3.12
C GLY A 134 -18.64 1.69 2.48
N ASP A 135 -19.10 2.89 2.88
CA ASP A 135 -18.54 4.16 2.37
C ASP A 135 -17.04 4.30 2.69
N VAL A 136 -16.62 3.87 3.90
CA VAL A 136 -15.20 3.89 4.29
C VAL A 136 -14.38 2.90 3.48
N LEU A 137 -14.89 1.68 3.29
CA LEU A 137 -14.23 0.64 2.49
C LEU A 137 -14.13 1.04 1.02
N ASP A 138 -15.18 1.63 0.44
CA ASP A 138 -15.19 2.14 -0.93
C ASP A 138 -14.16 3.25 -1.13
N LEU A 139 -14.06 4.20 -0.17
CA LEU A 139 -13.05 5.24 -0.22
C LEU A 139 -11.66 4.63 -0.20
N ALA A 140 -11.37 3.74 0.76
CA ALA A 140 -10.08 3.08 0.87
C ALA A 140 -9.74 2.30 -0.42
N ALA A 141 -10.67 1.49 -0.93
CA ALA A 141 -10.45 0.72 -2.16
C ALA A 141 -10.13 1.62 -3.38
N ARG A 142 -10.78 2.78 -3.51
CA ARG A 142 -10.46 3.73 -4.59
C ARG A 142 -9.06 4.33 -4.44
N LEU A 143 -8.62 4.62 -3.22
CA LEU A 143 -7.28 5.15 -2.97
C LEU A 143 -6.21 4.10 -3.26
N GLU A 144 -6.41 2.85 -2.81
CA GLU A 144 -5.49 1.74 -3.13
C GLU A 144 -5.37 1.51 -4.64
N LEU A 145 -6.50 1.48 -5.37
CA LEU A 145 -6.48 1.36 -6.83
C LEU A 145 -5.77 2.54 -7.50
N GLY A 146 -5.94 3.74 -6.95
CA GLY A 146 -5.22 4.93 -7.39
C GLY A 146 -3.71 4.79 -7.19
N ALA A 147 -3.27 4.32 -6.03
CA ALA A 147 -1.87 4.08 -5.70
C ALA A 147 -1.24 3.00 -6.59
N ILE A 148 -1.95 1.86 -6.83
CA ILE A 148 -1.52 0.82 -7.77
C ILE A 148 -1.22 1.42 -9.15
N ASN A 149 -2.18 2.16 -9.70
CA ASN A 149 -2.04 2.77 -11.04
C ASN A 149 -0.92 3.81 -11.07
N ALA A 150 -0.75 4.60 -10.01
CA ALA A 150 0.33 5.58 -9.92
C ALA A 150 1.70 4.91 -9.89
N TYR A 151 1.90 3.88 -9.04
CA TYR A 151 3.15 3.14 -8.99
C TYR A 151 3.48 2.44 -10.32
N LEU A 152 2.52 1.76 -10.94
CA LEU A 152 2.72 1.11 -12.24
C LEU A 152 3.03 2.14 -13.34
N GLY A 153 2.35 3.28 -13.32
CA GLY A 153 2.53 4.34 -14.32
C GLY A 153 3.91 5.00 -14.29
N VAL A 154 4.57 5.05 -13.12
CA VAL A 154 5.89 5.69 -12.99
C VAL A 154 7.07 4.74 -13.22
N ILE A 155 6.86 3.42 -13.22
CA ILE A 155 7.92 2.42 -13.44
C ILE A 155 8.78 2.75 -14.67
N PRO A 156 8.21 3.01 -15.87
CA PRO A 156 9.02 3.28 -17.06
C PRO A 156 9.71 4.64 -17.02
N ALA A 157 9.34 5.52 -16.09
CA ALA A 157 9.87 6.87 -15.99
C ALA A 157 11.12 6.98 -15.09
N PHE A 158 11.39 5.98 -14.24
CA PHE A 158 12.59 5.96 -13.40
C PHE A 158 13.87 5.82 -14.21
N GLY A 159 14.85 6.64 -13.92
CA GLY A 159 16.22 6.48 -14.40
C GLY A 159 16.94 5.35 -13.68
N ASN A 160 16.70 5.20 -12.39
CA ASN A 160 17.24 4.11 -11.58
C ASN A 160 16.33 2.88 -11.61
N LYS A 161 16.83 1.78 -12.20
CA LYS A 161 16.09 0.51 -12.34
C LYS A 161 15.72 -0.15 -11.00
N ASP A 162 16.48 0.11 -9.94
CA ASP A 162 16.17 -0.44 -8.63
C ASP A 162 14.99 0.28 -7.98
N LEU A 163 14.84 1.59 -8.22
CA LEU A 163 13.63 2.34 -7.84
C LEU A 163 12.39 1.83 -8.61
N ALA A 164 12.55 1.53 -9.89
CA ALA A 164 11.47 0.92 -10.69
C ALA A 164 11.03 -0.44 -10.12
N LYS A 165 11.97 -1.29 -9.68
CA LYS A 165 11.64 -2.57 -9.01
C LYS A 165 10.91 -2.35 -7.70
N VAL A 166 11.30 -1.34 -6.93
CA VAL A 166 10.65 -0.99 -5.67
C VAL A 166 9.22 -0.52 -5.92
N ALA A 167 8.99 0.37 -6.89
CA ALA A 167 7.65 0.80 -7.29
C ALA A 167 6.76 -0.38 -7.67
N GLY A 168 7.29 -1.38 -8.39
CA GLY A 168 6.58 -2.61 -8.70
C GLY A 168 6.19 -3.44 -7.47
N ARG A 169 6.98 -3.41 -6.40
CA ARG A 169 6.66 -4.09 -5.14
C ARG A 169 5.63 -3.34 -4.32
N LEU A 170 5.75 -2.00 -4.24
CA LEU A 170 4.72 -1.18 -3.61
C LEU A 170 3.37 -1.37 -4.32
N ALA A 171 3.34 -1.37 -5.65
CA ALA A 171 2.13 -1.69 -6.40
C ALA A 171 1.54 -3.07 -6.05
N ALA A 172 2.38 -4.07 -5.75
CA ALA A 172 1.91 -5.39 -5.31
C ALA A 172 1.33 -5.36 -3.90
N ASP A 173 1.93 -4.59 -2.97
CA ASP A 173 1.41 -4.42 -1.61
C ASP A 173 0.04 -3.71 -1.64
N GLU A 174 -0.11 -2.62 -2.42
CA GLU A 174 -1.39 -1.93 -2.59
C GLU A 174 -2.44 -2.81 -3.29
N THR A 175 -2.02 -3.72 -4.18
CA THR A 175 -2.92 -4.71 -4.79
C THR A 175 -3.47 -5.69 -3.76
N MET A 176 -2.67 -6.09 -2.77
CA MET A 176 -3.14 -6.94 -1.67
C MET A 176 -4.13 -6.19 -0.77
N HIS A 177 -3.85 -4.92 -0.42
CA HIS A 177 -4.78 -4.06 0.32
C HIS A 177 -6.11 -3.93 -0.43
N TYR A 178 -6.06 -3.54 -1.70
CA TYR A 178 -7.24 -3.41 -2.56
C TYR A 178 -8.07 -4.70 -2.60
N THR A 179 -7.42 -5.84 -2.82
CA THR A 179 -8.10 -7.13 -2.91
C THR A 179 -8.81 -7.49 -1.61
N LEU A 180 -8.19 -7.22 -0.46
CA LEU A 180 -8.81 -7.47 0.84
C LEU A 180 -9.99 -6.55 1.11
N LEU A 181 -9.90 -5.27 0.72
CA LEU A 181 -11.00 -4.31 0.84
C LEU A 181 -12.19 -4.71 -0.04
N GLN A 182 -11.93 -5.12 -1.29
CA GLN A 182 -12.98 -5.60 -2.21
C GLN A 182 -13.70 -6.86 -1.67
N ASN A 183 -13.01 -7.73 -0.95
CA ASN A 183 -13.64 -8.91 -0.32
C ASN A 183 -14.40 -8.57 0.96
N ALA A 184 -14.24 -7.37 1.52
CA ALA A 184 -14.91 -6.90 2.72
C ALA A 184 -16.15 -6.04 2.41
N LEU A 185 -16.29 -5.55 1.16
CA LEU A 185 -17.48 -4.88 0.62
C LEU A 185 -18.57 -5.89 0.30
#